data_e255e1ea8b45331e3be895b2af6feb75
#
_entry.id   e255e1ea8b45331e3be895b2af6feb75
#
_cell.length_a   1.000
_cell.length_b   1.000
_cell.length_c   1.000
_cell.angle_alpha   90.00
_cell.angle_beta   90.00
_cell.angle_gamma   90.00
#
_symmetry.space_group_name_H-M   'P 1'
#
loop_
_entity.id
_entity.type
_entity.pdbx_description
1 polymer ?
#
loop_
_entity_poly.entity_id
_entity_poly.type
_entity_poly.pdbx_seq_one_letter_code
_entity_poly.pdbx_strand_id
1 'polypeptide(L)'
;MEKNLQFKPETLKLIKEVMSRYPEGKHKSALLPVLHLAQAEFDGWLSPEAMDLVAEALNIKPIEVYEVASFYSMYNLKPVGKCLLEVCRTSSCWLRGAEDIVRHLEQTLGIKEGETTPDGMFTLKTVECLGSCG
;
A
#
# COMPACT_ATOMS: atom_id res chain seq x y z
N MET A 1 17.69 17.58 2.33
CA MET A 1 18.47 16.36 2.67
C MET A 1 17.80 15.18 2.00
N GLU A 2 18.39 14.70 0.95
CA GLU A 2 18.01 13.43 0.36
C GLU A 2 18.29 12.34 1.39
N LYS A 3 17.23 11.81 2.02
CA LYS A 3 17.36 10.56 2.75
C LYS A 3 17.72 9.52 1.70
N ASN A 4 18.95 9.06 1.72
CA ASN A 4 19.39 7.93 0.92
C ASN A 4 18.61 6.72 1.41
N LEU A 5 17.40 6.53 0.87
CA LEU A 5 16.50 5.45 1.25
C LEU A 5 17.15 4.15 0.78
N GLN A 6 17.24 3.17 1.64
CA GLN A 6 17.81 1.86 1.31
C GLN A 6 17.01 0.77 2.03
N PHE A 7 16.86 -0.37 1.39
CA PHE A 7 16.30 -1.55 2.03
C PHE A 7 17.24 -2.11 3.11
N LYS A 8 16.65 -2.57 4.18
CA LYS A 8 17.37 -3.34 5.20
C LYS A 8 17.89 -4.65 4.59
N PRO A 9 19.03 -5.19 5.10
CA PRO A 9 19.58 -6.44 4.59
C PRO A 9 18.60 -7.62 4.64
N GLU A 10 17.74 -7.66 5.65
CA GLU A 10 16.69 -8.67 5.81
C GLU A 10 15.65 -8.59 4.69
N THR A 11 15.20 -7.38 4.36
CA THR A 11 14.24 -7.14 3.28
C THR A 11 14.84 -7.47 1.92
N LEU A 12 16.11 -7.12 1.69
CA LEU A 12 16.83 -7.52 0.47
C LEU A 12 16.91 -9.04 0.31
N LYS A 13 17.08 -9.77 1.40
CA LYS A 13 17.07 -11.24 1.41
C LYS A 13 15.68 -11.76 0.99
N LEU A 14 14.62 -11.22 1.56
CA LEU A 14 13.25 -11.58 1.20
C LEU A 14 12.92 -11.25 -0.27
N ILE A 15 13.36 -10.09 -0.76
CA ILE A 15 13.20 -9.72 -2.17
C ILE A 15 13.86 -10.76 -3.09
N LYS A 16 15.09 -11.17 -2.79
CA LYS A 16 15.80 -12.20 -3.55
C LYS A 16 15.08 -13.54 -3.50
N GLU A 17 14.56 -13.92 -2.35
CA GLU A 17 13.78 -15.14 -2.18
C GLU A 17 12.49 -15.09 -3.04
N VAL A 18 11.75 -13.99 -3.02
CA VAL A 18 10.56 -13.81 -3.86
C VAL A 18 10.91 -13.88 -5.34
N MET A 19 11.98 -13.20 -5.76
CA MET A 19 12.45 -13.23 -7.16
C MET A 19 12.81 -14.65 -7.62
N SER A 20 13.39 -15.46 -6.74
CA SER A 20 13.79 -16.84 -7.06
C SER A 20 12.62 -17.79 -7.36
N ARG A 21 11.39 -17.38 -7.03
CA ARG A 21 10.17 -18.15 -7.33
C ARG A 21 9.76 -18.06 -8.82
N TYR A 22 10.37 -17.13 -9.56
CA TYR A 22 10.05 -16.87 -10.96
C TYR A 22 11.22 -17.24 -11.87
N PRO A 23 10.96 -17.69 -13.12
CA PRO A 23 12.00 -18.01 -14.07
C PRO A 23 12.93 -16.84 -14.36
N GLU A 24 14.14 -17.14 -14.80
CA GLU A 24 15.10 -16.14 -15.26
C GLU A 24 14.48 -15.22 -16.32
N GLY A 25 14.73 -13.91 -16.20
CA GLY A 25 14.15 -12.88 -17.08
C GLY A 25 12.68 -12.54 -16.80
N LYS A 26 12.05 -13.16 -15.79
CA LYS A 26 10.65 -12.90 -15.38
C LYS A 26 10.51 -12.22 -14.02
N HIS A 27 11.53 -11.50 -13.58
CA HIS A 27 11.56 -10.85 -12.27
C HIS A 27 10.48 -9.78 -12.08
N LYS A 28 9.95 -9.20 -13.16
CA LYS A 28 8.79 -8.30 -13.11
C LYS A 28 7.57 -8.96 -12.45
N SER A 29 7.43 -10.28 -12.52
CA SER A 29 6.35 -11.01 -11.87
C SER A 29 6.42 -10.95 -10.33
N ALA A 30 7.58 -10.59 -9.76
CA ALA A 30 7.77 -10.39 -8.33
C ALA A 30 7.36 -8.96 -7.86
N LEU A 31 6.90 -8.09 -8.76
CA LEU A 31 6.66 -6.67 -8.45
C LEU A 31 5.63 -6.47 -7.33
N LEU A 32 4.48 -7.14 -7.39
CA LEU A 32 3.42 -7.01 -6.38
C LEU A 32 3.90 -7.38 -4.97
N PRO A 33 4.47 -8.56 -4.73
CA PRO A 33 4.97 -8.91 -3.40
C PRO A 33 6.14 -8.02 -2.95
N VAL A 34 7.01 -7.58 -3.85
CA VAL A 34 8.11 -6.67 -3.49
C VAL A 34 7.60 -5.28 -3.10
N LEU A 35 6.56 -4.76 -3.76
CA LEU A 35 5.89 -3.53 -3.35
C LEU A 35 5.29 -3.64 -1.94
N HIS A 36 4.72 -4.78 -1.57
CA HIS A 36 4.26 -5.02 -0.21
C HIS A 36 5.40 -4.98 0.82
N LEU A 37 6.52 -5.60 0.51
CA LEU A 37 7.71 -5.57 1.38
C LEU A 37 8.24 -4.14 1.55
N ALA A 38 8.30 -3.38 0.45
CA ALA A 38 8.72 -1.98 0.49
C ALA A 38 7.76 -1.12 1.32
N GLN A 39 6.45 -1.26 1.10
CA GLN A 39 5.44 -0.51 1.85
C GLN A 39 5.50 -0.81 3.35
N ALA A 40 5.71 -2.07 3.73
CA ALA A 40 5.84 -2.47 5.12
C ALA A 40 7.10 -1.89 5.78
N GLU A 41 8.19 -1.75 5.04
CA GLU A 41 9.44 -1.19 5.56
C GLU A 41 9.43 0.33 5.66
N PHE A 42 8.76 1.00 4.73
CA PHE A 42 8.76 2.46 4.60
C PHE A 42 7.46 3.10 5.13
N ASP A 43 7.16 2.86 6.39
CA ASP A 43 6.08 3.51 7.15
C ASP A 43 4.66 3.34 6.55
N GLY A 44 4.42 2.26 5.83
CA GLY A 44 3.08 1.91 5.31
C GLY A 44 2.67 2.63 4.04
N TRP A 45 3.58 3.32 3.36
CA TRP A 45 3.32 3.97 2.08
C TRP A 45 4.54 3.93 1.16
N LEU A 46 4.32 4.19 -0.12
CA LEU A 46 5.35 4.14 -1.16
C LEU A 46 5.65 5.55 -1.67
N SER A 47 6.75 6.12 -1.21
CA SER A 47 7.27 7.35 -1.80
C SER A 47 7.83 7.12 -3.20
N PRO A 48 8.01 8.15 -4.03
CA PRO A 48 8.69 8.02 -5.32
C PRO A 48 10.06 7.32 -5.19
N GLU A 49 10.83 7.69 -4.17
CA GLU A 49 12.15 7.11 -3.90
C GLU A 49 12.06 5.63 -3.54
N ALA A 50 11.03 5.22 -2.77
CA ALA A 50 10.79 3.81 -2.44
C ALA A 50 10.42 3.00 -3.68
N MET A 51 9.61 3.57 -4.57
CA MET A 51 9.25 2.92 -5.84
C MET A 51 10.44 2.79 -6.79
N ASP A 52 11.32 3.79 -6.82
CA ASP A 52 12.56 3.74 -7.60
C ASP A 52 13.51 2.65 -7.09
N LEU A 53 13.62 2.48 -5.77
CA LEU A 53 14.38 1.36 -5.17
C LEU A 53 13.81 0.00 -5.56
N VAL A 54 12.49 -0.14 -5.62
CA VAL A 54 11.86 -1.39 -6.09
C VAL A 54 12.20 -1.65 -7.56
N ALA A 55 12.16 -0.61 -8.39
CA ALA A 55 12.53 -0.73 -9.80
C ALA A 55 13.98 -1.19 -9.97
N GLU A 56 14.89 -0.62 -9.21
CA GLU A 56 16.30 -0.99 -9.21
C GLU A 56 16.50 -2.45 -8.74
N ALA A 57 15.85 -2.84 -7.63
CA ALA A 57 15.94 -4.19 -7.09
C ALA A 57 15.46 -5.28 -8.05
N LEU A 58 14.44 -4.98 -8.86
CA LEU A 58 13.86 -5.89 -9.85
C LEU A 58 14.47 -5.73 -11.25
N ASN A 59 15.35 -4.74 -11.44
CA ASN A 59 15.93 -4.38 -12.75
C ASN A 59 14.85 -4.14 -13.82
N ILE A 60 13.84 -3.34 -13.48
CA ILE A 60 12.77 -2.88 -14.36
C ILE A 60 12.73 -1.35 -14.40
N LYS A 61 11.96 -0.79 -15.31
CA LYS A 61 11.84 0.68 -15.43
C LYS A 61 10.98 1.25 -14.30
N PRO A 62 11.32 2.41 -13.73
CA PRO A 62 10.50 3.05 -12.68
C PRO A 62 9.03 3.21 -13.06
N ILE A 63 8.73 3.56 -14.32
CA ILE A 63 7.36 3.72 -14.81
C ILE A 63 6.53 2.44 -14.64
N GLU A 64 7.14 1.26 -14.80
CA GLU A 64 6.45 -0.03 -14.63
C GLU A 64 6.04 -0.27 -13.16
N VAL A 65 6.82 0.25 -12.22
CA VAL A 65 6.47 0.24 -10.79
C VAL A 65 5.33 1.22 -10.50
N TYR A 66 5.42 2.44 -11.04
CA TYR A 66 4.38 3.46 -10.86
C TYR A 66 3.03 3.04 -11.44
N GLU A 67 3.01 2.38 -12.59
CA GLU A 67 1.79 1.82 -13.18
C GLU A 67 1.09 0.88 -12.21
N VAL A 68 1.80 -0.06 -11.63
CA VAL A 68 1.24 -1.05 -10.70
C VAL A 68 0.85 -0.42 -9.37
N ALA A 69 1.71 0.41 -8.80
CA ALA A 69 1.46 1.06 -7.52
C ALA A 69 0.25 2.01 -7.57
N SER A 70 0.03 2.69 -8.69
CA SER A 70 -1.13 3.57 -8.87
C SER A 70 -2.41 2.83 -9.22
N PHE A 71 -2.32 1.67 -9.84
CA PHE A 71 -3.48 0.88 -10.24
C PHE A 71 -4.15 0.17 -9.05
N TYR A 72 -3.36 -0.45 -8.18
CA TYR A 72 -3.89 -1.22 -7.05
C TYR A 72 -4.09 -0.35 -5.80
N SER A 73 -5.31 -0.32 -5.28
CA SER A 73 -5.68 0.48 -4.10
C SER A 73 -5.02 0.03 -2.79
N MET A 74 -4.44 -1.16 -2.75
CA MET A 74 -3.70 -1.67 -1.59
C MET A 74 -2.34 -0.99 -1.38
N TYR A 75 -1.85 -0.25 -2.36
CA TYR A 75 -0.63 0.56 -2.22
C TYR A 75 -1.00 2.01 -1.90
N ASN A 76 -0.36 2.55 -0.88
CA ASN A 76 -0.55 3.92 -0.43
C ASN A 76 0.53 4.82 -1.03
N LEU A 77 0.15 5.79 -1.85
CA LEU A 77 1.07 6.72 -2.51
C LEU A 77 1.24 8.04 -1.75
N LYS A 78 0.61 8.14 -0.59
CA LYS A 78 0.72 9.27 0.34
C LYS A 78 0.93 8.72 1.75
N PRO A 79 1.55 9.49 2.64
CA PRO A 79 1.70 9.10 4.03
C PRO A 79 0.36 8.72 4.66
N VAL A 80 0.36 7.63 5.39
CA VAL A 80 -0.80 7.13 6.14
C VAL A 80 -0.49 7.08 7.63
N GLY A 81 -1.52 7.04 8.46
CA GLY A 81 -1.38 6.86 9.89
C GLY A 81 -0.88 5.45 10.25
N LYS A 82 -0.56 5.28 11.51
CA LYS A 82 -0.08 4.00 12.05
C LYS A 82 -1.09 2.86 11.83
N CYS A 83 -2.37 3.16 11.89
CA CYS A 83 -3.47 2.24 11.62
C CYS A 83 -4.29 2.76 10.43
N LEU A 84 -4.32 1.99 9.36
CA LEU A 84 -5.15 2.27 8.19
C LEU A 84 -6.49 1.55 8.33
N LEU A 85 -7.57 2.32 8.38
CA LEU A 85 -8.93 1.79 8.42
C LEU A 85 -9.51 1.77 7.01
N GLU A 86 -9.70 0.61 6.46
CA GLU A 86 -10.25 0.41 5.13
C GLU A 86 -11.69 -0.10 5.22
N VAL A 87 -12.62 0.62 4.62
CA VAL A 87 -14.05 0.27 4.59
C VAL A 87 -14.46 -0.07 3.16
N CYS A 88 -14.92 -1.29 2.94
CA CYS A 88 -15.46 -1.71 1.66
C CYS A 88 -16.75 -0.94 1.33
N ARG A 89 -16.82 -0.39 0.10
CA ARG A 89 -17.97 0.34 -0.43
C ARG A 89 -18.65 -0.33 -1.63
N THR A 90 -18.25 -1.55 -1.95
CA THR A 90 -18.86 -2.32 -3.05
C THR A 90 -20.31 -2.66 -2.71
N SER A 91 -21.13 -2.94 -3.70
CA SER A 91 -22.59 -3.05 -3.61
C SER A 91 -23.12 -3.86 -2.43
N SER A 92 -22.52 -5.01 -2.13
CA SER A 92 -22.93 -5.85 -0.99
C SER A 92 -22.75 -5.15 0.36
N CYS A 93 -21.59 -4.56 0.59
CA CYS A 93 -21.31 -3.83 1.83
C CYS A 93 -22.09 -2.52 1.89
N TRP A 94 -22.27 -1.84 0.76
CA TRP A 94 -23.08 -0.64 0.66
C TRP A 94 -24.54 -0.91 1.08
N LEU A 95 -25.16 -1.98 0.56
CA LEU A 95 -26.51 -2.41 0.97
C LEU A 95 -26.62 -2.75 2.45
N ARG A 96 -25.53 -3.25 3.05
CA ARG A 96 -25.47 -3.61 4.48
C ARG A 96 -25.12 -2.44 5.40
N GLY A 97 -24.96 -1.23 4.87
CA GLY A 97 -24.76 -0.02 5.66
C GLY A 97 -23.31 0.46 5.77
N ALA A 98 -22.46 0.19 4.77
CA ALA A 98 -21.06 0.66 4.77
C ALA A 98 -20.96 2.18 4.92
N GLU A 99 -21.86 2.95 4.31
CA GLU A 99 -21.85 4.43 4.44
C GLU A 99 -22.13 4.90 5.86
N ASP A 100 -22.96 4.19 6.62
CA ASP A 100 -23.21 4.50 8.02
C ASP A 100 -21.97 4.24 8.88
N ILE A 101 -21.21 3.19 8.56
CA ILE A 101 -19.92 2.89 9.20
C ILE A 101 -18.92 3.99 8.92
N VAL A 102 -18.78 4.41 7.67
CA VAL A 102 -17.87 5.51 7.27
C VAL A 102 -18.25 6.79 8.04
N ARG A 103 -19.51 7.17 8.05
CA ARG A 103 -20.03 8.34 8.77
C ARG A 103 -19.73 8.27 10.27
N HIS A 104 -19.94 7.10 10.88
CA HIS A 104 -19.62 6.88 12.29
C HIS A 104 -18.12 7.05 12.58
N LEU A 105 -17.26 6.49 11.73
CA LEU A 105 -15.81 6.64 11.85
C LEU A 105 -15.36 8.09 11.65
N GLU A 106 -15.93 8.80 10.68
CA GLU A 106 -15.64 10.22 10.46
C GLU A 106 -15.99 11.07 11.70
N GLN A 107 -17.14 10.82 12.31
CA GLN A 107 -17.58 11.52 13.52
C GLN A 107 -16.71 11.17 14.73
N THR A 108 -16.39 9.90 14.90
CA THR A 108 -15.61 9.40 16.06
C THR A 108 -14.17 9.87 16.00
N LEU A 109 -13.57 9.87 14.84
CA LEU A 109 -12.16 10.25 14.63
C LEU A 109 -11.97 11.74 14.35
N GLY A 110 -13.04 12.47 14.04
CA GLY A 110 -12.99 13.89 13.69
C GLY A 110 -12.25 14.17 12.38
N ILE A 111 -12.27 13.22 11.46
CA ILE A 111 -11.65 13.32 10.13
C ILE A 111 -12.65 12.94 9.04
N LYS A 112 -12.34 13.26 7.80
CA LYS A 112 -13.09 12.79 6.64
C LYS A 112 -12.38 11.63 5.94
N GLU A 113 -13.10 10.97 5.05
CA GLU A 113 -12.53 9.95 4.16
C GLU A 113 -11.28 10.49 3.46
N GLY A 114 -10.21 9.71 3.47
CA GLY A 114 -8.92 10.07 2.90
C GLY A 114 -8.00 10.87 3.81
N GLU A 115 -8.47 11.26 4.98
CA GLU A 115 -7.68 12.04 5.94
C GLU A 115 -7.05 11.18 7.03
N THR A 116 -6.02 11.72 7.66
CA THR A 116 -5.32 11.14 8.80
C THR A 116 -5.59 11.97 10.06
N THR A 117 -5.79 11.32 11.20
CA THR A 117 -5.95 12.03 12.47
C THR A 117 -4.73 12.87 12.81
N PRO A 118 -4.90 14.03 13.50
CA PRO A 118 -3.78 14.94 13.83
C PRO A 118 -2.64 14.30 14.62
N ASP A 119 -2.95 13.26 15.40
CA ASP A 119 -1.96 12.47 16.16
C ASP A 119 -1.20 11.44 15.29
N GLY A 120 -1.55 11.32 14.00
CA GLY A 120 -0.93 10.38 13.07
C GLY A 120 -1.29 8.90 13.32
N MET A 121 -2.30 8.63 14.13
CA MET A 121 -2.67 7.25 14.49
C MET A 121 -3.53 6.58 13.43
N PHE A 122 -4.56 7.25 12.93
CA PHE A 122 -5.56 6.65 12.07
C PHE A 122 -5.68 7.38 10.73
N THR A 123 -5.75 6.59 9.66
CA THR A 123 -6.19 7.06 8.34
C THR A 123 -7.45 6.31 7.96
N LEU A 124 -8.48 7.03 7.53
CA LEU A 124 -9.73 6.45 7.04
C LEU A 124 -9.71 6.42 5.52
N LYS A 125 -9.92 5.26 4.94
CA LYS A 125 -9.96 5.05 3.49
C LYS A 125 -11.15 4.17 3.12
N THR A 126 -11.86 4.51 2.06
CA THR A 126 -12.83 3.60 1.45
C THR A 126 -12.16 2.84 0.30
N VAL A 127 -12.49 1.58 0.17
CA VAL A 127 -11.91 0.67 -0.83
C VAL A 127 -13.00 -0.15 -1.50
N GLU A 128 -12.65 -0.80 -2.59
CA GLU A 128 -13.50 -1.79 -3.22
C GLU A 128 -13.47 -3.13 -2.45
N CYS A 129 -14.03 -4.18 -2.99
CA CYS A 129 -14.24 -5.46 -2.31
C CYS A 129 -12.98 -6.00 -1.62
N LEU A 130 -13.11 -6.28 -0.31
CA LEU A 130 -12.06 -6.91 0.50
C LEU A 130 -12.19 -8.44 0.58
N GLY A 131 -13.23 -9.00 -0.03
CA GLY A 131 -13.49 -10.45 0.01
C GLY A 131 -13.85 -11.00 1.39
N SER A 132 -14.34 -10.15 2.31
CA SER A 132 -14.65 -10.51 3.71
C SER A 132 -16.13 -10.38 4.05
N CYS A 133 -17.01 -10.67 3.11
CA CYS A 133 -18.47 -10.52 3.28
C CYS A 133 -19.11 -11.65 4.11
N GLY A 134 -18.36 -12.57 4.70
CA GLY A 134 -18.82 -13.76 5.43
C GLY A 134 -19.72 -13.52 6.62
#